data_676ce92a0e70318350a1f3f0b593d2dc
#
_entry.id   676ce92a0e70318350a1f3f0b593d2dc
#
_cell.length_a   1.000
_cell.length_b   1.000
_cell.length_c   1.000
_cell.angle_alpha   90.00
_cell.angle_beta   90.00
_cell.angle_gamma   90.00
#
_symmetry.space_group_name_H-M   'P 1'
#
loop_
_entity.id
_entity.type
_entity.pdbx_description
1 polymer ?
#
loop_
_entity_poly.entity_id
_entity_poly.type
_entity_poly.pdbx_seq_one_letter_code
_entity_poly.pdbx_strand_id
1 'polypeptide(L)'
;MAASAYPMHNSKANWSQLVSCSSPREVILGSNVEHQMYCHLLCGLRNSDSLDGIRAPYAIGLIKAFGLLESKWEQLCDDLEHGVPSSEISDVAMRDSVAEVLGGPQPELSRRIRSICEDKNWGGMVCKLWPNVRYIRCVTTGSMKQYYPRLKHYAGEVPLLGGDYFASECCVGINLDIMQPPETTRFVLLPTAAYFEFLPLASDETNVVGEETVDISGVEVGKMYEVVVTTYRGFYRYRLGDIVRVVGFYNSSPQVEFVMRAPKSSSEIINEKHLMSAMESFQSVIRNAVAAEISEFASFLDLTLSPKQLKVYIEVREGCMFLQEEKLEESVEILKRCGSSIEYSLGGIYMVDRQRGEIGPLAVSIVKPGSFDKLSQVAIESGAPASQYKPPKIIRNRQIVDFIERCIVVTVYLDG
;
A
#
# COMPACT_ATOMS: atom_id res chain seq x y z
N MET A 1 9.61 11.87 9.28
CA MET A 1 9.74 12.79 8.11
C MET A 1 9.98 11.93 6.89
N ALA A 2 9.13 12.07 5.89
CA ALA A 2 9.19 11.22 4.73
C ALA A 2 10.35 11.58 3.80
N ALA A 3 11.00 10.58 3.20
CA ALA A 3 12.07 10.78 2.22
C ALA A 3 11.64 11.57 0.97
N SER A 4 10.34 11.74 0.74
CA SER A 4 9.78 12.64 -0.27
C SER A 4 9.85 14.11 0.12
N ALA A 5 10.16 14.42 1.37
CA ALA A 5 10.62 15.75 1.76
C ALA A 5 12.09 15.98 1.34
N TYR A 6 12.57 15.33 0.28
CA TYR A 6 13.63 15.92 -0.50
C TYR A 6 13.17 17.34 -0.79
N PRO A 7 13.98 18.35 -0.44
CA PRO A 7 13.62 19.72 -0.72
C PRO A 7 13.63 19.92 -2.23
N MET A 8 12.53 19.52 -2.87
CA MET A 8 12.26 19.92 -4.25
C MET A 8 12.11 21.45 -4.36
N HIS A 9 11.98 22.12 -3.20
CA HIS A 9 11.74 23.54 -3.16
C HIS A 9 12.89 24.43 -3.60
N ASN A 10 14.15 23.96 -3.65
CA ASN A 10 15.27 24.90 -3.83
C ASN A 10 16.43 24.50 -4.75
N SER A 11 16.37 23.47 -5.58
CA SER A 11 17.48 23.23 -6.52
C SER A 11 17.00 22.99 -7.95
N LYS A 12 17.47 23.83 -8.87
CA LYS A 12 17.31 23.63 -10.33
C LYS A 12 17.85 22.27 -10.81
N ALA A 13 18.75 21.65 -10.05
CA ALA A 13 19.37 20.36 -10.40
C ALA A 13 18.42 19.15 -10.32
N ASN A 14 17.39 19.19 -9.46
CA ASN A 14 16.46 18.06 -9.31
C ASN A 14 15.32 18.05 -10.37
N TRP A 15 15.13 19.16 -11.08
CA TRP A 15 14.10 19.24 -12.13
C TRP A 15 14.47 18.50 -13.40
N SER A 16 15.76 18.29 -13.66
CA SER A 16 16.23 17.53 -14.84
C SER A 16 15.73 16.07 -14.81
N GLN A 17 15.48 15.51 -13.63
CA GLN A 17 14.90 14.16 -13.49
C GLN A 17 13.38 14.11 -13.72
N LEU A 18 12.69 15.24 -13.60
CA LEU A 18 11.25 15.37 -13.82
C LEU A 18 10.90 15.76 -15.26
N VAL A 19 11.87 16.14 -16.08
CA VAL A 19 11.67 16.49 -17.50
C VAL A 19 11.14 15.30 -18.32
N SER A 20 11.26 14.08 -17.80
CA SER A 20 10.69 12.87 -18.41
C SER A 20 9.27 12.54 -17.92
N CYS A 21 8.65 13.37 -17.09
CA CYS A 21 7.28 13.16 -16.63
C CYS A 21 6.28 13.80 -17.59
N SER A 22 5.17 13.10 -17.86
CA SER A 22 4.06 13.64 -18.66
C SER A 22 3.28 14.74 -17.93
N SER A 23 3.36 14.78 -16.60
CA SER A 23 2.62 15.72 -15.77
C SER A 23 3.47 16.94 -15.41
N PRO A 24 2.90 18.15 -15.44
CA PRO A 24 3.61 19.38 -15.08
C PRO A 24 3.88 19.45 -13.56
N ARG A 25 4.74 20.40 -13.19
CA ARG A 25 5.19 20.60 -11.82
C ARG A 25 4.02 20.86 -10.85
N GLU A 26 3.06 21.63 -11.27
CA GLU A 26 1.88 22.04 -10.50
C GLU A 26 1.03 20.83 -10.10
N VAL A 27 0.96 19.83 -10.97
CA VAL A 27 0.33 18.54 -10.67
C VAL A 27 1.15 17.74 -9.67
N ILE A 28 2.48 17.66 -9.87
CA ILE A 28 3.37 16.87 -9.01
C ILE A 28 3.41 17.43 -7.57
N LEU A 29 3.33 18.74 -7.41
CA LEU A 29 3.41 19.44 -6.13
C LEU A 29 2.05 19.83 -5.55
N GLY A 30 0.95 19.50 -6.21
CA GLY A 30 -0.39 19.84 -5.76
C GLY A 30 -0.68 19.31 -4.35
N SER A 31 -1.57 19.96 -3.64
CA SER A 31 -1.95 19.58 -2.26
C SER A 31 -3.16 18.66 -2.20
N ASN A 32 -4.04 18.71 -3.19
CA ASN A 32 -5.22 17.85 -3.26
C ASN A 32 -4.89 16.56 -4.04
N VAL A 33 -4.93 15.42 -3.36
CA VAL A 33 -4.49 14.12 -3.91
C VAL A 33 -5.39 13.62 -5.02
N GLU A 34 -6.70 13.82 -4.90
CA GLU A 34 -7.67 13.39 -5.92
C GLU A 34 -7.48 14.20 -7.20
N HIS A 35 -7.36 15.52 -7.08
CA HIS A 35 -7.06 16.39 -8.21
C HIS A 35 -5.72 16.09 -8.86
N GLN A 36 -4.66 15.84 -8.05
CA GLN A 36 -3.37 15.40 -8.56
C GLN A 36 -3.50 14.13 -9.38
N MET A 37 -4.17 13.12 -8.82
CA MET A 37 -4.32 11.80 -9.44
C MET A 37 -5.11 11.89 -10.75
N TYR A 38 -6.21 12.67 -10.75
CA TYR A 38 -7.00 12.96 -11.94
C TYR A 38 -6.16 13.63 -13.02
N CYS A 39 -5.41 14.67 -12.66
CA CYS A 39 -4.54 15.40 -13.60
C CYS A 39 -3.38 14.52 -14.11
N HIS A 40 -2.81 13.65 -13.28
CA HIS A 40 -1.81 12.67 -13.72
C HIS A 40 -2.38 11.73 -14.78
N LEU A 41 -3.60 11.23 -14.56
CA LEU A 41 -4.28 10.38 -15.54
C LEU A 41 -4.56 11.15 -16.83
N LEU A 42 -5.09 12.35 -16.75
CA LEU A 42 -5.42 13.18 -17.91
C LEU A 42 -4.18 13.49 -18.75
N CYS A 43 -3.07 13.92 -18.13
CA CYS A 43 -1.78 14.13 -18.78
C CYS A 43 -1.22 12.83 -19.37
N GLY A 44 -1.36 11.71 -18.65
CA GLY A 44 -0.93 10.40 -19.10
C GLY A 44 -1.72 9.92 -20.33
N LEU A 45 -3.04 10.11 -20.34
CA LEU A 45 -3.88 9.77 -21.48
C LEU A 45 -3.59 10.66 -22.69
N ARG A 46 -3.35 11.97 -22.49
CA ARG A 46 -2.96 12.89 -23.55
C ARG A 46 -1.66 12.45 -24.25
N ASN A 47 -0.72 11.91 -23.47
CA ASN A 47 0.58 11.45 -23.94
C ASN A 47 0.64 9.93 -24.14
N SER A 48 -0.49 9.26 -24.36
CA SER A 48 -0.61 7.79 -24.40
C SER A 48 0.39 7.11 -25.31
N ASP A 49 0.70 7.69 -26.45
CA ASP A 49 1.58 7.11 -27.48
C ASP A 49 3.07 7.37 -27.20
N SER A 50 3.41 8.20 -26.22
CA SER A 50 4.80 8.53 -25.87
C SER A 50 5.25 8.03 -24.50
N LEU A 51 4.32 7.49 -23.68
CA LEU A 51 4.68 6.92 -22.39
C LEU A 51 5.39 5.58 -22.55
N ASP A 52 6.55 5.44 -21.91
CA ASP A 52 7.35 4.22 -21.86
C ASP A 52 7.25 3.47 -20.51
N GLY A 53 6.74 4.11 -19.46
CA GLY A 53 6.60 3.52 -18.16
C GLY A 53 5.68 4.28 -17.22
N ILE A 54 5.08 3.54 -16.30
CA ILE A 54 4.23 4.08 -15.22
C ILE A 54 4.94 3.84 -13.89
N ARG A 55 5.05 4.87 -13.04
CA ARG A 55 5.76 4.79 -11.77
C ARG A 55 4.94 5.39 -10.64
N ALA A 56 4.98 4.72 -9.50
CA ALA A 56 4.50 5.28 -8.23
C ALA A 56 5.39 4.78 -7.08
N PRO A 57 5.42 5.46 -5.93
CA PRO A 57 6.14 4.97 -4.76
C PRO A 57 5.63 3.60 -4.31
N TYR A 58 4.31 3.41 -4.26
CA TYR A 58 3.65 2.23 -3.73
C TYR A 58 2.54 1.72 -4.64
N ALA A 59 2.30 0.41 -4.62
CA ALA A 59 1.24 -0.25 -5.40
C ALA A 59 -0.15 0.34 -5.12
N ILE A 60 -0.46 0.68 -3.86
CA ILE A 60 -1.75 1.31 -3.49
C ILE A 60 -2.04 2.60 -4.27
N GLY A 61 -1.03 3.42 -4.55
CA GLY A 61 -1.19 4.64 -5.32
C GLY A 61 -1.68 4.36 -6.74
N LEU A 62 -1.15 3.33 -7.39
CA LEU A 62 -1.59 2.90 -8.73
C LEU A 62 -2.99 2.28 -8.70
N ILE A 63 -3.30 1.48 -7.68
CA ILE A 63 -4.64 0.92 -7.51
C ILE A 63 -5.69 2.03 -7.39
N LYS A 64 -5.40 3.09 -6.60
CA LYS A 64 -6.29 4.26 -6.48
C LYS A 64 -6.40 5.02 -7.80
N ALA A 65 -5.29 5.24 -8.50
CA ALA A 65 -5.30 5.93 -9.79
C ALA A 65 -6.14 5.16 -10.83
N PHE A 66 -5.95 3.85 -10.92
CA PHE A 66 -6.71 3.03 -11.85
C PHE A 66 -8.20 2.91 -11.44
N GLY A 67 -8.50 2.85 -10.15
CA GLY A 67 -9.88 2.93 -9.65
C GLY A 67 -10.54 4.28 -9.94
N LEU A 68 -9.80 5.38 -9.87
CA LEU A 68 -10.28 6.69 -10.28
C LEU A 68 -10.56 6.73 -11.79
N LEU A 69 -9.69 6.13 -12.61
CA LEU A 69 -9.93 6.01 -14.04
C LEU A 69 -11.19 5.18 -14.32
N GLU A 70 -11.41 4.06 -13.63
CA GLU A 70 -12.63 3.26 -13.75
C GLU A 70 -13.90 4.08 -13.45
N SER A 71 -13.85 4.98 -12.48
CA SER A 71 -15.02 5.76 -12.03
C SER A 71 -15.23 7.05 -12.81
N LYS A 72 -14.15 7.65 -13.36
CA LYS A 72 -14.16 8.98 -13.98
C LYS A 72 -13.75 8.96 -15.46
N TRP A 73 -13.73 7.80 -16.11
CA TRP A 73 -13.26 7.71 -17.51
C TRP A 73 -14.09 8.57 -18.48
N GLU A 74 -15.40 8.71 -18.27
CA GLU A 74 -16.27 9.54 -19.09
C GLU A 74 -15.83 11.00 -19.00
N GLN A 75 -15.63 11.51 -17.77
CA GLN A 75 -15.17 12.88 -17.53
C GLN A 75 -13.76 13.11 -18.09
N LEU A 76 -12.85 12.15 -17.95
CA LEU A 76 -11.51 12.21 -18.57
C LEU A 76 -11.59 12.30 -20.10
N CYS A 77 -12.51 11.57 -20.72
CA CYS A 77 -12.74 11.64 -22.16
C CYS A 77 -13.33 12.99 -22.57
N ASP A 78 -14.27 13.54 -21.81
CA ASP A 78 -14.88 14.86 -22.08
C ASP A 78 -13.82 15.98 -21.98
N ASP A 79 -12.98 15.94 -20.94
CA ASP A 79 -11.89 16.90 -20.76
C ASP A 79 -10.87 16.83 -21.93
N LEU A 80 -10.54 15.62 -22.39
CA LEU A 80 -9.70 15.45 -23.58
C LEU A 80 -10.37 15.98 -24.84
N GLU A 81 -11.66 15.68 -25.04
CA GLU A 81 -12.41 16.09 -26.22
C GLU A 81 -12.42 17.62 -26.36
N HIS A 82 -12.65 18.34 -25.26
CA HIS A 82 -12.71 19.78 -25.26
C HIS A 82 -11.34 20.45 -25.09
N GLY A 83 -10.32 19.70 -24.64
CA GLY A 83 -8.99 20.24 -24.34
C GLY A 83 -8.94 21.14 -23.13
N VAL A 84 -9.89 20.99 -22.21
CA VAL A 84 -10.03 21.81 -21.00
C VAL A 84 -10.27 20.92 -19.80
N PRO A 85 -9.40 20.99 -18.78
CA PRO A 85 -9.57 20.19 -17.56
C PRO A 85 -10.83 20.62 -16.79
N SER A 86 -11.46 19.67 -16.10
CA SER A 86 -12.66 19.88 -15.30
C SER A 86 -12.55 21.08 -14.35
N SER A 87 -13.63 21.85 -14.24
CA SER A 87 -13.77 22.98 -13.29
C SER A 87 -13.79 22.53 -11.82
N GLU A 88 -13.98 21.25 -11.54
CA GLU A 88 -13.88 20.67 -10.20
C GLU A 88 -12.46 20.79 -9.62
N ILE A 89 -11.43 20.90 -10.50
CA ILE A 89 -10.04 21.13 -10.08
C ILE A 89 -9.94 22.57 -9.56
N SER A 90 -9.94 22.71 -8.25
CA SER A 90 -9.95 24.02 -7.57
C SER A 90 -8.64 24.79 -7.66
N ASP A 91 -7.50 24.10 -7.83
CA ASP A 91 -6.19 24.71 -8.01
C ASP A 91 -6.04 25.24 -9.44
N VAL A 92 -6.09 26.58 -9.57
CA VAL A 92 -6.05 27.27 -10.87
C VAL A 92 -4.71 27.03 -11.57
N ALA A 93 -3.58 27.08 -10.86
CA ALA A 93 -2.26 26.87 -11.46
C ALA A 93 -2.11 25.44 -12.00
N MET A 94 -2.61 24.45 -11.25
CA MET A 94 -2.67 23.06 -11.72
C MET A 94 -3.55 22.93 -12.96
N ARG A 95 -4.73 23.52 -12.96
CA ARG A 95 -5.66 23.45 -14.08
C ARG A 95 -5.10 24.09 -15.35
N ASP A 96 -4.49 25.27 -15.22
CA ASP A 96 -3.88 25.97 -16.35
C ASP A 96 -2.71 25.21 -16.94
N SER A 97 -1.82 24.65 -16.10
CA SER A 97 -0.69 23.86 -16.55
C SER A 97 -1.13 22.55 -17.24
N VAL A 98 -2.22 21.93 -16.79
CA VAL A 98 -2.80 20.75 -17.46
C VAL A 98 -3.42 21.14 -18.80
N ALA A 99 -4.11 22.29 -18.90
CA ALA A 99 -4.64 22.80 -20.17
C ALA A 99 -3.53 23.01 -21.21
N GLU A 100 -2.35 23.51 -20.78
CA GLU A 100 -1.17 23.63 -21.65
C GLU A 100 -0.70 22.24 -22.16
N VAL A 101 -0.67 21.22 -21.29
CA VAL A 101 -0.33 19.84 -21.68
C VAL A 101 -1.34 19.26 -22.68
N LEU A 102 -2.63 19.53 -22.50
CA LEU A 102 -3.68 19.08 -23.41
C LEU A 102 -3.49 19.71 -24.81
N GLY A 103 -3.07 20.96 -24.89
CA GLY A 103 -2.77 21.65 -26.14
C GLY A 103 -4.00 21.89 -27.01
N GLY A 104 -5.19 22.00 -26.41
CA GLY A 104 -6.48 22.16 -27.07
C GLY A 104 -7.25 20.84 -27.29
N PRO A 105 -8.40 20.89 -27.99
CA PRO A 105 -9.30 19.77 -28.20
C PRO A 105 -8.64 18.53 -28.85
N GLN A 106 -8.95 17.34 -28.31
CA GLN A 106 -8.40 16.06 -28.76
C GLN A 106 -9.53 15.04 -29.05
N PRO A 107 -10.46 15.32 -29.99
CA PRO A 107 -11.66 14.50 -30.19
C PRO A 107 -11.35 13.07 -30.67
N GLU A 108 -10.31 12.88 -31.51
CA GLU A 108 -9.91 11.57 -31.99
C GLU A 108 -9.37 10.69 -30.84
N LEU A 109 -8.52 11.29 -29.97
CA LEU A 109 -7.96 10.61 -28.82
C LEU A 109 -9.06 10.27 -27.81
N SER A 110 -9.97 11.21 -27.54
CA SER A 110 -11.14 10.99 -26.66
C SER A 110 -11.97 9.81 -27.16
N ARG A 111 -12.29 9.76 -28.45
CA ARG A 111 -13.08 8.68 -29.07
C ARG A 111 -12.39 7.33 -28.93
N ARG A 112 -11.07 7.26 -29.16
CA ARG A 112 -10.27 6.03 -28.99
C ARG A 112 -10.32 5.54 -27.53
N ILE A 113 -10.09 6.42 -26.57
CA ILE A 113 -10.11 6.07 -25.14
C ILE A 113 -11.51 5.64 -24.70
N ARG A 114 -12.54 6.37 -25.12
CA ARG A 114 -13.94 6.06 -24.84
C ARG A 114 -14.30 4.64 -25.29
N SER A 115 -13.96 4.28 -26.53
CA SER A 115 -14.24 2.93 -27.05
C SER A 115 -13.54 1.81 -26.26
N ILE A 116 -12.38 2.08 -25.66
CA ILE A 116 -11.68 1.11 -24.80
C ILE A 116 -12.38 0.98 -23.43
N CYS A 117 -12.86 2.11 -22.86
CA CYS A 117 -13.43 2.13 -21.52
C CYS A 117 -14.89 1.66 -21.49
N GLU A 118 -15.65 1.83 -22.57
CA GLU A 118 -17.06 1.42 -22.68
C GLU A 118 -17.29 -0.07 -22.39
N ASP A 119 -16.34 -0.92 -22.75
CA ASP A 119 -16.38 -2.36 -22.47
C ASP A 119 -16.36 -2.68 -20.97
N LYS A 120 -15.98 -1.72 -20.12
CA LYS A 120 -15.79 -1.89 -18.67
C LYS A 120 -14.95 -3.12 -18.31
N ASN A 121 -14.15 -3.60 -19.25
CA ASN A 121 -13.19 -4.68 -19.05
C ASN A 121 -11.82 -4.09 -18.73
N TRP A 122 -11.53 -3.95 -17.46
CA TRP A 122 -10.31 -3.31 -16.95
C TRP A 122 -9.09 -4.24 -16.95
N GLY A 123 -9.27 -5.53 -17.26
CA GLY A 123 -8.16 -6.47 -17.43
C GLY A 123 -7.25 -6.06 -18.57
N GLY A 124 -5.94 -5.87 -18.27
CA GLY A 124 -4.96 -5.43 -19.25
C GLY A 124 -5.18 -4.03 -19.80
N MET A 125 -5.94 -3.19 -19.12
CA MET A 125 -6.26 -1.84 -19.59
C MET A 125 -5.02 -0.98 -19.85
N VAL A 126 -3.92 -1.23 -19.15
CA VAL A 126 -2.67 -0.47 -19.34
C VAL A 126 -2.14 -0.62 -20.74
N CYS A 127 -2.11 -1.84 -21.31
CA CYS A 127 -1.67 -2.07 -22.68
C CYS A 127 -2.59 -1.40 -23.72
N LYS A 128 -3.91 -1.33 -23.41
CA LYS A 128 -4.90 -0.76 -24.33
C LYS A 128 -4.82 0.76 -24.36
N LEU A 129 -4.70 1.41 -23.18
CA LEU A 129 -4.67 2.86 -23.06
C LEU A 129 -3.29 3.46 -23.36
N TRP A 130 -2.23 2.74 -23.03
CA TRP A 130 -0.84 3.17 -23.19
C TRP A 130 -0.01 2.10 -23.93
N PRO A 131 -0.14 1.98 -25.26
CA PRO A 131 0.39 0.85 -26.01
C PRO A 131 1.93 0.76 -26.00
N ASN A 132 2.62 1.85 -25.71
CA ASN A 132 4.08 1.89 -25.65
C ASN A 132 4.66 1.72 -24.24
N VAL A 133 3.81 1.55 -23.22
CA VAL A 133 4.27 1.31 -21.86
C VAL A 133 4.89 -0.07 -21.75
N ARG A 134 6.17 -0.10 -21.36
CA ARG A 134 6.99 -1.31 -21.24
C ARG A 134 7.09 -1.86 -19.83
N TYR A 135 6.77 -1.04 -18.80
CA TYR A 135 6.83 -1.46 -17.41
C TYR A 135 5.97 -0.58 -16.50
N ILE A 136 5.58 -1.17 -15.38
CA ILE A 136 5.04 -0.46 -14.22
C ILE A 136 6.00 -0.69 -13.06
N ARG A 137 6.45 0.38 -12.36
CA ARG A 137 7.39 0.26 -11.25
C ARG A 137 6.82 0.87 -9.97
N CYS A 138 6.77 0.07 -8.91
CA CYS A 138 6.38 0.50 -7.56
C CYS A 138 6.86 -0.50 -6.51
N VAL A 139 6.83 -0.10 -5.24
CA VAL A 139 7.04 -1.04 -4.13
C VAL A 139 5.82 -1.95 -4.00
N THR A 140 6.06 -3.25 -4.06
CA THR A 140 5.04 -4.31 -3.96
C THR A 140 5.23 -5.23 -2.76
N THR A 141 6.31 -5.06 -1.99
CA THR A 141 6.65 -5.87 -0.80
C THR A 141 5.96 -5.37 0.47
N GLY A 142 6.03 -6.14 1.55
CA GLY A 142 5.39 -5.82 2.82
C GLY A 142 3.87 -5.70 2.65
N SER A 143 3.25 -4.72 3.30
CA SER A 143 1.80 -4.46 3.20
C SER A 143 1.30 -4.13 1.78
N MET A 144 2.20 -3.83 0.84
CA MET A 144 1.84 -3.59 -0.56
C MET A 144 1.56 -4.87 -1.34
N LYS A 145 1.99 -6.03 -0.83
CA LYS A 145 1.79 -7.34 -1.46
C LYS A 145 0.31 -7.63 -1.77
N GLN A 146 -0.60 -7.25 -0.88
CA GLN A 146 -2.05 -7.45 -1.08
C GLN A 146 -2.60 -6.82 -2.36
N TYR A 147 -1.97 -5.75 -2.86
CA TYR A 147 -2.42 -5.04 -4.07
C TYR A 147 -1.83 -5.62 -5.35
N TYR A 148 -0.83 -6.50 -5.25
CA TYR A 148 -0.13 -7.06 -6.41
C TYR A 148 -1.04 -7.81 -7.39
N PRO A 149 -1.98 -8.69 -6.96
CA PRO A 149 -2.87 -9.39 -7.89
C PRO A 149 -3.77 -8.43 -8.68
N ARG A 150 -4.31 -7.39 -8.01
CA ARG A 150 -5.15 -6.39 -8.67
C ARG A 150 -4.34 -5.51 -9.62
N LEU A 151 -3.13 -5.13 -9.22
CA LEU A 151 -2.24 -4.37 -10.09
C LEU A 151 -1.86 -5.20 -11.33
N LYS A 152 -1.62 -6.50 -11.17
CA LYS A 152 -1.35 -7.43 -12.28
C LYS A 152 -2.55 -7.56 -13.22
N HIS A 153 -3.77 -7.57 -12.68
CA HIS A 153 -4.98 -7.55 -13.50
C HIS A 153 -5.03 -6.31 -14.42
N TYR A 154 -4.79 -5.12 -13.89
CA TYR A 154 -4.74 -3.89 -14.70
C TYR A 154 -3.56 -3.87 -15.69
N ALA A 155 -2.41 -4.35 -15.28
CA ALA A 155 -1.20 -4.37 -16.09
C ALA A 155 -1.31 -5.32 -17.29
N GLY A 156 -2.03 -6.46 -17.14
CA GLY A 156 -2.05 -7.50 -18.16
C GLY A 156 -0.65 -8.07 -18.40
N GLU A 157 -0.17 -7.94 -19.62
CA GLU A 157 1.16 -8.41 -20.03
C GLU A 157 2.30 -7.42 -19.68
N VAL A 158 1.97 -6.18 -19.28
CA VAL A 158 3.00 -5.21 -18.90
C VAL A 158 3.72 -5.67 -17.63
N PRO A 159 5.06 -5.75 -17.63
CA PRO A 159 5.84 -6.17 -16.49
C PRO A 159 5.66 -5.25 -15.29
N LEU A 160 5.47 -5.87 -14.11
CA LEU A 160 5.51 -5.18 -12.82
C LEU A 160 6.92 -5.26 -12.25
N LEU A 161 7.61 -4.14 -12.16
CA LEU A 161 8.96 -4.07 -11.64
C LEU A 161 8.93 -3.70 -10.16
N GLY A 162 9.54 -4.54 -9.33
CA GLY A 162 9.71 -4.28 -7.90
C GLY A 162 10.62 -3.06 -7.65
N GLY A 163 10.33 -2.34 -6.57
CA GLY A 163 11.20 -1.25 -6.10
C GLY A 163 12.42 -1.75 -5.35
N ASP A 164 13.31 -0.80 -5.03
CA ASP A 164 14.42 -1.02 -4.11
C ASP A 164 13.94 -0.86 -2.65
N TYR A 165 14.80 -1.26 -1.70
CA TYR A 165 14.50 -1.14 -0.28
C TYR A 165 14.98 0.21 0.27
N PHE A 166 14.06 1.15 0.35
CA PHE A 166 14.30 2.48 0.91
C PHE A 166 13.62 2.64 2.26
N ALA A 167 14.36 3.13 3.23
CA ALA A 167 13.85 3.74 4.44
C ALA A 167 14.00 5.27 4.34
N SER A 168 13.28 6.02 5.20
CA SER A 168 13.43 7.48 5.26
C SER A 168 14.84 7.91 5.66
N GLU A 169 15.52 7.06 6.40
CA GLU A 169 16.81 7.25 6.98
C GLU A 169 17.96 6.98 5.99
N CYS A 170 17.79 5.97 5.13
CA CYS A 170 18.80 5.60 4.12
C CYS A 170 18.25 4.67 3.04
N CYS A 171 19.01 4.49 1.97
CA CYS A 171 18.84 3.36 1.06
C CYS A 171 19.37 2.10 1.75
N VAL A 172 18.51 1.13 2.04
CA VAL A 172 18.91 -0.11 2.74
C VAL A 172 19.49 -1.13 1.78
N GLY A 173 18.83 -1.31 0.63
CA GLY A 173 19.27 -2.29 -0.35
C GLY A 173 18.65 -2.11 -1.73
N ILE A 174 19.25 -2.75 -2.72
CA ILE A 174 18.79 -2.73 -4.11
C ILE A 174 18.21 -4.08 -4.50
N ASN A 175 17.18 -4.04 -5.32
CA ASN A 175 16.59 -5.20 -5.95
C ASN A 175 17.29 -5.45 -7.30
N LEU A 176 18.15 -6.46 -7.36
CA LEU A 176 18.84 -6.82 -8.60
C LEU A 176 17.98 -7.64 -9.56
N ASP A 177 16.90 -8.24 -9.07
CA ASP A 177 15.95 -9.02 -9.87
C ASP A 177 14.56 -8.40 -9.79
N ILE A 178 14.43 -7.24 -10.44
CA ILE A 178 13.25 -6.37 -10.39
C ILE A 178 11.97 -7.00 -10.97
N MET A 179 12.09 -8.12 -11.70
CA MET A 179 10.95 -8.85 -12.30
C MET A 179 10.30 -9.85 -11.35
N GLN A 180 10.93 -10.13 -10.20
CA GLN A 180 10.40 -11.08 -9.24
C GLN A 180 9.11 -10.57 -8.58
N PRO A 181 8.14 -11.45 -8.34
CA PRO A 181 6.95 -11.12 -7.56
C PRO A 181 7.32 -10.83 -6.09
N PRO A 182 6.44 -10.14 -5.35
CA PRO A 182 6.74 -9.69 -3.98
C PRO A 182 7.14 -10.81 -3.01
N GLU A 183 6.69 -12.05 -3.25
CA GLU A 183 7.01 -13.22 -2.42
C GLU A 183 8.47 -13.65 -2.49
N THR A 184 9.12 -13.39 -3.60
CA THR A 184 10.52 -13.80 -3.87
C THR A 184 11.47 -12.61 -4.02
N THR A 185 10.98 -11.39 -3.79
CA THR A 185 11.80 -10.18 -3.88
C THR A 185 12.89 -10.19 -2.82
N ARG A 186 14.14 -10.00 -3.26
CA ARG A 186 15.34 -9.96 -2.42
C ARG A 186 16.09 -8.65 -2.64
N PHE A 187 16.72 -8.18 -1.58
CA PHE A 187 17.48 -6.93 -1.61
C PHE A 187 18.93 -7.17 -1.22
N VAL A 188 19.85 -6.73 -2.05
CA VAL A 188 21.28 -6.69 -1.70
C VAL A 188 21.54 -5.44 -0.90
N LEU A 189 22.05 -5.57 0.31
CA LEU A 189 22.36 -4.44 1.19
C LEU A 189 23.42 -3.55 0.55
N LEU A 190 23.31 -2.23 0.80
CA LEU A 190 24.24 -1.21 0.30
C LEU A 190 25.15 -0.69 1.42
N PRO A 191 26.31 -1.32 1.69
CA PRO A 191 27.18 -0.91 2.78
C PRO A 191 27.77 0.52 2.61
N THR A 192 27.67 1.08 1.41
CA THR A 192 28.09 2.46 1.12
C THR A 192 27.03 3.51 1.47
N ALA A 193 25.78 3.11 1.72
CA ALA A 193 24.69 4.02 2.05
C ALA A 193 24.58 4.33 3.54
N ALA A 194 24.94 3.36 4.39
CA ALA A 194 24.95 3.47 5.84
C ALA A 194 25.88 2.41 6.44
N TYR A 195 26.23 2.57 7.71
CA TYR A 195 26.81 1.49 8.50
C TYR A 195 25.66 0.65 9.06
N PHE A 196 25.63 -0.64 8.74
CA PHE A 196 24.60 -1.58 9.13
C PHE A 196 25.04 -2.45 10.28
N GLU A 197 24.18 -2.57 11.27
CA GLU A 197 24.26 -3.53 12.35
C GLU A 197 22.95 -4.33 12.37
N PHE A 198 22.97 -5.51 12.91
CA PHE A 198 21.87 -6.47 12.89
C PHE A 198 21.62 -7.01 14.29
N LEU A 199 20.42 -6.79 14.81
CA LEU A 199 20.02 -7.28 16.13
C LEU A 199 19.34 -8.64 15.95
N PRO A 200 19.95 -9.75 16.44
CA PRO A 200 19.41 -11.10 16.23
C PRO A 200 18.02 -11.27 16.88
N LEU A 201 17.11 -11.95 16.19
CA LEU A 201 15.83 -12.36 16.76
C LEU A 201 15.84 -13.83 17.19
N ALA A 202 15.02 -14.13 18.22
CA ALA A 202 14.73 -15.51 18.59
C ALA A 202 13.99 -16.25 17.46
N SER A 203 14.02 -17.58 17.51
CA SER A 203 13.33 -18.43 16.55
C SER A 203 11.80 -18.25 16.54
N ASP A 204 11.22 -17.64 17.56
CA ASP A 204 9.78 -17.30 17.65
C ASP A 204 9.38 -16.01 16.89
N GLU A 205 10.33 -15.40 16.17
CA GLU A 205 10.15 -14.20 15.32
C GLU A 205 9.75 -12.90 16.08
N THR A 206 9.60 -12.95 17.41
CA THR A 206 9.01 -11.82 18.15
C THR A 206 9.96 -11.17 19.15
N ASN A 207 10.91 -11.94 19.66
CA ASN A 207 11.80 -11.47 20.71
C ASN A 207 13.23 -11.29 20.20
N VAL A 208 13.83 -10.17 20.56
CA VAL A 208 15.26 -9.91 20.34
C VAL A 208 16.07 -10.80 21.30
N VAL A 209 17.00 -11.56 20.76
CA VAL A 209 17.92 -12.39 21.57
C VAL A 209 19.19 -11.59 21.85
N GLY A 210 19.25 -11.02 23.01
CA GLY A 210 20.40 -10.23 23.46
C GLY A 210 20.36 -8.76 23.07
N GLU A 211 21.27 -7.99 23.64
CA GLU A 211 21.42 -6.55 23.38
C GLU A 211 22.55 -6.26 22.38
N GLU A 212 23.32 -7.28 22.00
CA GLU A 212 24.47 -7.13 21.10
C GLU A 212 24.07 -7.30 19.64
N THR A 213 24.46 -6.34 18.84
CA THR A 213 24.33 -6.41 17.38
C THR A 213 25.50 -7.16 16.77
N VAL A 214 25.26 -7.79 15.63
CA VAL A 214 26.33 -8.28 14.75
C VAL A 214 26.50 -7.30 13.58
N ASP A 215 27.71 -7.24 13.05
CA ASP A 215 27.98 -6.44 11.86
C ASP A 215 27.56 -7.19 10.57
N ILE A 216 27.74 -6.55 9.42
CA ILE A 216 27.36 -7.09 8.11
C ILE A 216 28.08 -8.40 7.77
N SER A 217 29.25 -8.67 8.37
CA SER A 217 30.03 -9.91 8.16
C SER A 217 29.59 -11.04 9.08
N GLY A 218 28.95 -10.73 10.19
CA GLY A 218 28.50 -11.67 11.20
C GLY A 218 27.09 -12.23 10.99
N VAL A 219 26.38 -11.81 9.95
CA VAL A 219 25.04 -12.31 9.68
C VAL A 219 25.06 -13.71 9.07
N GLU A 220 24.07 -14.53 9.40
CA GLU A 220 23.97 -15.93 8.96
C GLU A 220 22.74 -16.14 8.09
N VAL A 221 22.89 -16.92 7.01
CA VAL A 221 21.78 -17.31 6.13
C VAL A 221 20.71 -18.09 6.90
N GLY A 222 19.45 -17.73 6.66
CA GLY A 222 18.27 -18.30 7.31
C GLY A 222 17.86 -17.60 8.59
N LYS A 223 18.75 -16.83 9.23
CA LYS A 223 18.45 -16.11 10.45
C LYS A 223 17.74 -14.77 10.18
N MET A 224 16.99 -14.31 11.18
CA MET A 224 16.28 -13.05 11.17
C MET A 224 16.93 -12.04 12.09
N TYR A 225 16.84 -10.78 11.64
CA TYR A 225 17.46 -9.66 12.32
C TYR A 225 16.59 -8.41 12.22
N GLU A 226 16.59 -7.58 13.26
CA GLU A 226 16.16 -6.20 13.12
C GLU A 226 17.32 -5.35 12.61
N VAL A 227 17.05 -4.51 11.61
CA VAL A 227 18.07 -3.66 10.98
C VAL A 227 18.31 -2.41 11.82
N VAL A 228 19.58 -2.16 12.14
CA VAL A 228 20.06 -0.97 12.84
C VAL A 228 21.02 -0.22 11.93
N VAL A 229 20.88 1.11 11.85
CA VAL A 229 21.68 1.91 10.93
C VAL A 229 22.34 3.09 11.61
N THR A 230 23.58 3.37 11.19
CA THR A 230 24.27 4.64 11.47
C THR A 230 24.50 5.36 10.15
N THR A 231 24.03 6.59 10.03
CA THR A 231 24.07 7.38 8.79
C THR A 231 24.79 8.69 9.01
N TYR A 232 25.41 9.26 7.94
CA TYR A 232 25.99 10.59 8.05
C TYR A 232 24.99 11.75 8.11
N ARG A 233 23.67 11.44 8.04
CA ARG A 233 22.61 12.41 8.31
C ARG A 233 22.31 12.60 9.78
N GLY A 234 23.02 11.90 10.68
CA GLY A 234 22.92 12.05 12.13
C GLY A 234 22.15 10.98 12.85
N PHE A 235 21.64 9.94 12.18
CA PHE A 235 21.13 8.76 12.87
C PHE A 235 22.32 7.94 13.37
N TYR A 236 22.34 7.65 14.65
CA TYR A 236 23.37 6.86 15.30
C TYR A 236 22.75 5.64 15.97
N ARG A 237 23.14 4.44 15.52
CA ARG A 237 22.60 3.14 15.95
C ARG A 237 21.09 3.13 16.02
N TYR A 238 20.46 3.68 14.97
CA TYR A 238 19.02 3.86 14.90
C TYR A 238 18.37 2.55 14.45
N ARG A 239 17.46 2.03 15.30
CA ARG A 239 16.66 0.86 14.95
C ARG A 239 15.60 1.26 13.94
N LEU A 240 15.68 0.70 12.71
CA LEU A 240 14.69 0.97 11.66
C LEU A 240 13.31 0.42 12.00
N GLY A 241 13.25 -0.57 12.89
CA GLY A 241 12.04 -1.34 13.16
C GLY A 241 11.63 -2.24 12.00
N ASP A 242 12.58 -2.61 11.14
CA ASP A 242 12.39 -3.55 10.04
C ASP A 242 13.07 -4.86 10.36
N ILE A 243 12.33 -5.96 10.30
CA ILE A 243 12.84 -7.32 10.44
C ILE A 243 13.07 -7.87 9.04
N VAL A 244 14.28 -8.35 8.83
CA VAL A 244 14.72 -8.97 7.59
C VAL A 244 15.22 -10.41 7.85
N ARG A 245 15.09 -11.28 6.86
CA ARG A 245 15.74 -12.60 6.84
C ARG A 245 16.90 -12.57 5.87
N VAL A 246 18.08 -13.03 6.29
CA VAL A 246 19.21 -13.20 5.38
C VAL A 246 18.96 -14.46 4.55
N VAL A 247 18.94 -14.31 3.22
CA VAL A 247 18.62 -15.41 2.29
C VAL A 247 19.82 -15.84 1.43
N GLY A 248 20.92 -15.10 1.51
CA GLY A 248 22.15 -15.38 0.78
C GLY A 248 23.10 -14.20 0.80
N PHE A 249 24.02 -14.22 -0.15
CA PHE A 249 24.99 -13.15 -0.36
C PHE A 249 25.13 -12.87 -1.86
N TYR A 250 25.33 -11.61 -2.20
CA TYR A 250 25.78 -11.17 -3.51
C TYR A 250 27.22 -10.64 -3.34
N ASN A 251 28.19 -11.39 -3.82
CA ASN A 251 29.59 -11.22 -3.42
C ASN A 251 29.70 -11.30 -1.88
N SER A 252 30.18 -10.21 -1.23
CA SER A 252 30.31 -10.11 0.23
C SER A 252 29.12 -9.38 0.89
N SER A 253 28.13 -8.92 0.13
CA SER A 253 26.99 -8.20 0.67
C SER A 253 25.81 -9.12 0.92
N PRO A 254 25.20 -9.10 2.11
CA PRO A 254 24.04 -9.94 2.39
C PRO A 254 22.86 -9.61 1.46
N GLN A 255 22.18 -10.66 1.03
CA GLN A 255 20.85 -10.57 0.44
C GLN A 255 19.81 -10.84 1.50
N VAL A 256 18.84 -9.94 1.60
CA VAL A 256 17.77 -10.03 2.59
C VAL A 256 16.39 -9.97 1.92
N GLU A 257 15.43 -10.62 2.54
CA GLU A 257 14.01 -10.40 2.28
C GLU A 257 13.39 -9.62 3.45
N PHE A 258 12.49 -8.70 3.15
CA PHE A 258 11.73 -7.99 4.17
C PHE A 258 10.66 -8.95 4.73
N VAL A 259 10.67 -9.15 6.04
CA VAL A 259 9.72 -10.05 6.72
C VAL A 259 8.54 -9.27 7.27
N MET A 260 8.82 -8.29 8.14
CA MET A 260 7.76 -7.51 8.80
C MET A 260 8.34 -6.29 9.51
N ARG A 261 7.46 -5.43 10.04
CA ARG A 261 7.83 -4.41 11.03
C ARG A 261 8.00 -5.03 12.40
N ALA A 262 9.04 -4.62 13.11
CA ALA A 262 9.23 -5.00 14.50
C ALA A 262 8.06 -4.50 15.37
N PRO A 263 7.60 -5.28 16.36
CA PRO A 263 6.63 -4.82 17.34
C PRO A 263 7.15 -3.57 18.06
N LYS A 264 6.29 -2.56 18.26
CA LYS A 264 6.68 -1.33 18.95
C LYS A 264 6.71 -1.46 20.48
N SER A 265 6.05 -2.49 20.99
CA SER A 265 6.03 -2.82 22.41
C SER A 265 5.83 -4.33 22.60
N SER A 266 6.25 -4.83 23.74
CA SER A 266 6.01 -6.23 24.15
C SER A 266 4.51 -6.56 24.34
N SER A 267 3.64 -5.55 24.37
CA SER A 267 2.19 -5.72 24.44
C SER A 267 1.51 -5.89 23.06
N GLU A 268 2.24 -5.80 21.95
CA GLU A 268 1.70 -6.10 20.63
C GLU A 268 1.57 -7.62 20.44
N ILE A 269 0.35 -8.10 20.54
CA ILE A 269 -0.02 -9.51 20.47
C ILE A 269 -0.07 -10.00 19.03
N ILE A 270 -0.30 -9.09 18.09
CA ILE A 270 -0.30 -9.37 16.65
C ILE A 270 0.64 -8.40 15.93
N ASN A 271 1.26 -8.88 14.87
CA ASN A 271 2.05 -8.05 13.97
C ASN A 271 1.39 -7.96 12.59
N GLU A 272 1.93 -7.07 11.75
CA GLU A 272 1.41 -6.85 10.41
C GLU A 272 1.42 -8.12 9.54
N LYS A 273 2.44 -8.98 9.66
CA LYS A 273 2.55 -10.26 8.93
C LYS A 273 1.39 -11.20 9.30
N HIS A 274 1.10 -11.35 10.59
CA HIS A 274 0.00 -12.19 11.07
C HIS A 274 -1.35 -11.68 10.57
N LEU A 275 -1.58 -10.36 10.64
CA LEU A 275 -2.81 -9.77 10.13
C LEU A 275 -2.96 -9.96 8.61
N MET A 276 -1.88 -9.78 7.85
CA MET A 276 -1.87 -10.03 6.40
C MET A 276 -2.23 -11.46 6.08
N SER A 277 -1.61 -12.44 6.77
CA SER A 277 -1.90 -13.87 6.59
C SER A 277 -3.35 -14.21 6.94
N ALA A 278 -3.88 -13.64 8.01
CA ALA A 278 -5.28 -13.81 8.41
C ALA A 278 -6.24 -13.27 7.33
N MET A 279 -5.92 -12.13 6.74
CA MET A 279 -6.74 -11.54 5.67
C MET A 279 -6.62 -12.30 4.34
N GLU A 280 -5.46 -12.87 4.00
CA GLU A 280 -5.32 -13.76 2.84
C GLU A 280 -6.19 -15.01 2.99
N SER A 281 -6.20 -15.62 4.17
CA SER A 281 -7.05 -16.77 4.50
C SER A 281 -8.53 -16.40 4.41
N PHE A 282 -8.93 -15.28 5.01
CA PHE A 282 -10.29 -14.77 4.95
C PHE A 282 -10.72 -14.46 3.52
N GLN A 283 -9.89 -13.78 2.73
CA GLN A 283 -10.17 -13.47 1.33
C GLN A 283 -10.42 -14.72 0.49
N SER A 284 -9.67 -15.78 0.74
CA SER A 284 -9.87 -17.06 0.04
C SER A 284 -11.25 -17.65 0.32
N VAL A 285 -11.68 -17.60 1.58
CA VAL A 285 -12.98 -18.14 1.99
C VAL A 285 -14.14 -17.30 1.43
N ILE A 286 -14.11 -15.98 1.58
CA ILE A 286 -15.21 -15.11 1.12
C ILE A 286 -15.32 -15.06 -0.40
N ARG A 287 -14.20 -15.16 -1.14
CA ARG A 287 -14.22 -15.21 -2.60
C ARG A 287 -14.98 -16.45 -3.10
N ASN A 288 -14.78 -17.59 -2.46
CA ASN A 288 -15.45 -18.84 -2.81
C ASN A 288 -16.92 -18.86 -2.38
N ALA A 289 -17.25 -18.20 -1.27
CA ALA A 289 -18.62 -18.21 -0.73
C ALA A 289 -19.54 -17.20 -1.42
N VAL A 290 -19.05 -15.97 -1.68
CA VAL A 290 -19.91 -14.84 -2.08
C VAL A 290 -19.30 -13.92 -3.13
N ALA A 291 -18.22 -14.35 -3.80
CA ALA A 291 -17.49 -13.57 -4.78
C ALA A 291 -17.07 -12.16 -4.29
N ALA A 292 -16.91 -11.99 -2.97
CA ALA A 292 -16.52 -10.72 -2.38
C ALA A 292 -15.00 -10.51 -2.42
N GLU A 293 -14.58 -9.26 -2.55
CA GLU A 293 -13.19 -8.86 -2.51
C GLU A 293 -12.95 -7.84 -1.40
N ILE A 294 -11.89 -8.06 -0.62
CA ILE A 294 -11.39 -7.09 0.35
C ILE A 294 -10.69 -5.97 -0.44
N SER A 295 -11.11 -4.74 -0.22
CA SER A 295 -10.41 -3.56 -0.75
C SER A 295 -9.35 -3.05 0.21
N GLU A 296 -9.65 -3.03 1.52
CA GLU A 296 -8.74 -2.58 2.56
C GLU A 296 -9.08 -3.22 3.92
N PHE A 297 -8.12 -3.19 4.85
CA PHE A 297 -8.34 -3.65 6.22
C PHE A 297 -7.34 -3.05 7.21
N ALA A 298 -7.72 -3.04 8.47
CA ALA A 298 -6.86 -2.68 9.60
C ALA A 298 -7.32 -3.40 10.87
N SER A 299 -6.46 -3.40 11.88
CA SER A 299 -6.79 -3.92 13.21
C SER A 299 -6.49 -2.91 14.30
N PHE A 300 -7.16 -3.08 15.43
CA PHE A 300 -6.95 -2.33 16.65
C PHE A 300 -7.09 -3.25 17.85
N LEU A 301 -6.10 -3.24 18.76
CA LEU A 301 -6.19 -3.91 20.04
C LEU A 301 -6.70 -2.94 21.09
N ASP A 302 -7.92 -3.15 21.56
CA ASP A 302 -8.54 -2.33 22.61
C ASP A 302 -8.08 -2.78 24.00
N LEU A 303 -7.08 -2.05 24.52
CA LEU A 303 -6.51 -2.30 25.84
C LEU A 303 -7.35 -1.71 27.00
N THR A 304 -8.41 -0.96 26.69
CA THR A 304 -9.30 -0.37 27.70
C THR A 304 -10.37 -1.33 28.19
N LEU A 305 -10.57 -2.42 27.46
CA LEU A 305 -11.50 -3.49 27.81
C LEU A 305 -10.81 -4.55 28.68
N SER A 306 -11.60 -5.26 29.47
CA SER A 306 -11.16 -6.41 30.27
C SER A 306 -12.17 -7.55 30.09
N PRO A 307 -11.81 -8.65 29.42
CA PRO A 307 -10.52 -8.88 28.72
C PRO A 307 -10.28 -7.90 27.55
N LYS A 308 -9.02 -7.73 27.18
CA LYS A 308 -8.62 -6.95 25.99
C LYS A 308 -9.35 -7.50 24.75
N GLN A 309 -9.61 -6.65 23.76
CA GLN A 309 -10.32 -7.08 22.56
C GLN A 309 -9.57 -6.70 21.28
N LEU A 310 -9.35 -7.68 20.45
CA LEU A 310 -8.87 -7.42 19.09
C LEU A 310 -10.05 -7.12 18.17
N LYS A 311 -9.98 -5.99 17.47
CA LYS A 311 -10.97 -5.55 16.47
C LYS A 311 -10.30 -5.54 15.11
N VAL A 312 -10.94 -6.14 14.10
CA VAL A 312 -10.51 -6.13 12.70
C VAL A 312 -11.58 -5.45 11.88
N TYR A 313 -11.19 -4.40 11.16
CA TYR A 313 -12.05 -3.63 10.26
C TYR A 313 -11.72 -4.00 8.83
N ILE A 314 -12.73 -4.38 8.06
CA ILE A 314 -12.59 -4.86 6.68
C ILE A 314 -13.47 -4.02 5.78
N GLU A 315 -12.88 -3.39 4.78
CA GLU A 315 -13.60 -2.74 3.70
C GLU A 315 -13.72 -3.70 2.52
N VAL A 316 -14.94 -3.88 2.04
CA VAL A 316 -15.24 -4.70 0.86
C VAL A 316 -15.64 -3.83 -0.32
N ARG A 317 -15.52 -4.35 -1.54
CA ARG A 317 -15.92 -3.64 -2.76
C ARG A 317 -17.42 -3.32 -2.75
N GLU A 318 -17.79 -2.22 -3.39
CA GLU A 318 -19.18 -1.86 -3.68
C GLU A 318 -19.90 -3.00 -4.40
N GLY A 319 -21.21 -3.15 -4.10
CA GLY A 319 -22.03 -4.22 -4.67
C GLY A 319 -21.88 -5.58 -3.98
N CYS A 320 -21.01 -5.70 -2.97
CA CYS A 320 -20.88 -6.91 -2.16
C CYS A 320 -22.16 -7.15 -1.33
N MET A 321 -22.55 -8.41 -1.17
CA MET A 321 -23.71 -8.79 -0.37
C MET A 321 -23.65 -8.35 1.10
N PHE A 322 -22.45 -8.20 1.66
CA PHE A 322 -22.25 -7.71 3.03
C PHE A 322 -22.75 -6.27 3.25
N LEU A 323 -23.05 -5.54 2.17
CA LEU A 323 -23.57 -4.18 2.19
C LEU A 323 -25.07 -4.11 1.94
N GLN A 324 -25.72 -5.25 1.68
CA GLN A 324 -27.16 -5.34 1.39
C GLN A 324 -27.92 -5.66 2.68
N GLU A 325 -28.77 -4.74 3.12
CA GLU A 325 -29.56 -4.90 4.35
C GLU A 325 -30.40 -6.18 4.35
N GLU A 326 -30.95 -6.55 3.19
CA GLU A 326 -31.78 -7.74 2.99
C GLU A 326 -30.99 -9.06 3.19
N LYS A 327 -29.66 -9.03 3.09
CA LYS A 327 -28.78 -10.19 3.23
C LYS A 327 -27.90 -10.14 4.48
N LEU A 328 -28.23 -9.28 5.42
CA LEU A 328 -27.39 -9.04 6.60
C LEU A 328 -27.24 -10.30 7.47
N GLU A 329 -28.33 -11.06 7.66
CA GLU A 329 -28.29 -12.32 8.44
C GLU A 329 -27.39 -13.37 7.78
N GLU A 330 -27.50 -13.55 6.47
CA GLU A 330 -26.64 -14.46 5.71
C GLU A 330 -25.18 -14.01 5.77
N SER A 331 -24.94 -12.70 5.69
CA SER A 331 -23.60 -12.09 5.83
C SER A 331 -22.99 -12.37 7.18
N VAL A 332 -23.75 -12.26 8.27
CA VAL A 332 -23.31 -12.58 9.63
C VAL A 332 -22.89 -14.05 9.75
N GLU A 333 -23.69 -14.98 9.21
CA GLU A 333 -23.37 -16.40 9.25
C GLU A 333 -22.10 -16.75 8.43
N ILE A 334 -21.90 -16.09 7.29
CA ILE A 334 -20.67 -16.25 6.50
C ILE A 334 -19.46 -15.72 7.27
N LEU A 335 -19.58 -14.53 7.88
CA LEU A 335 -18.50 -13.93 8.67
C LEU A 335 -18.14 -14.80 9.89
N LYS A 336 -19.11 -15.39 10.58
CA LYS A 336 -18.86 -16.33 11.68
C LYS A 336 -18.11 -17.56 11.21
N ARG A 337 -18.53 -18.18 10.10
CA ARG A 337 -17.83 -19.34 9.53
C ARG A 337 -16.40 -19.05 9.10
N CYS A 338 -16.15 -17.82 8.63
CA CYS A 338 -14.80 -17.38 8.25
C CYS A 338 -13.92 -17.06 9.45
N GLY A 339 -14.52 -16.80 10.60
CA GLY A 339 -13.81 -16.29 11.78
C GLY A 339 -12.74 -17.20 12.33
N SER A 340 -13.01 -18.50 12.37
CA SER A 340 -12.00 -19.49 12.82
C SER A 340 -10.73 -19.48 11.98
N SER A 341 -10.86 -19.21 10.67
CA SER A 341 -9.69 -19.13 9.78
C SER A 341 -8.85 -17.86 10.04
N ILE A 342 -9.50 -16.76 10.43
CA ILE A 342 -8.83 -15.53 10.84
C ILE A 342 -8.06 -15.79 12.13
N GLU A 343 -8.73 -16.28 13.19
CA GLU A 343 -8.11 -16.47 14.49
C GLU A 343 -6.89 -17.38 14.42
N TYR A 344 -6.99 -18.51 13.71
CA TYR A 344 -5.88 -19.45 13.55
C TYR A 344 -4.64 -18.79 12.90
N SER A 345 -4.85 -17.83 12.02
CA SER A 345 -3.78 -17.15 11.28
C SER A 345 -3.17 -15.95 12.03
N LEU A 346 -3.74 -15.51 13.17
CA LEU A 346 -3.26 -14.37 13.95
C LEU A 346 -1.99 -14.67 14.77
N GLY A 347 -1.56 -15.93 14.82
CA GLY A 347 -0.29 -16.34 15.44
C GLY A 347 -0.42 -16.88 16.85
N GLY A 348 0.66 -17.55 17.30
CA GLY A 348 0.66 -18.33 18.53
C GLY A 348 0.44 -17.50 19.81
N ILE A 349 1.01 -16.30 19.88
CA ILE A 349 0.85 -15.42 21.06
C ILE A 349 -0.62 -15.04 21.23
N TYR A 350 -1.29 -14.61 20.13
CA TYR A 350 -2.72 -14.32 20.17
C TYR A 350 -3.53 -15.51 20.66
N MET A 351 -3.25 -16.71 20.13
CA MET A 351 -3.97 -17.93 20.51
C MET A 351 -3.78 -18.30 21.99
N VAL A 352 -2.57 -18.16 22.52
CA VAL A 352 -2.27 -18.42 23.94
C VAL A 352 -3.01 -17.44 24.84
N ASP A 353 -2.98 -16.14 24.54
CA ASP A 353 -3.66 -15.12 25.34
C ASP A 353 -5.20 -15.26 25.25
N ARG A 354 -5.69 -15.69 24.08
CA ARG A 354 -7.10 -16.01 23.89
C ARG A 354 -7.55 -17.18 24.77
N GLN A 355 -6.76 -18.28 24.80
CA GLN A 355 -7.02 -19.46 25.64
C GLN A 355 -6.93 -19.14 27.14
N ARG A 356 -6.08 -18.21 27.55
CA ARG A 356 -5.97 -17.74 28.94
C ARG A 356 -7.06 -16.78 29.36
N GLY A 357 -7.93 -16.37 28.42
CA GLY A 357 -8.97 -15.37 28.68
C GLY A 357 -8.45 -13.95 28.85
N GLU A 358 -7.20 -13.67 28.48
CA GLU A 358 -6.62 -12.33 28.50
C GLU A 358 -7.12 -11.48 27.34
N ILE A 359 -7.53 -12.15 26.23
CA ILE A 359 -8.17 -11.53 25.07
C ILE A 359 -9.59 -12.08 24.95
N GLY A 360 -10.55 -11.18 24.77
CA GLY A 360 -11.96 -11.49 24.53
C GLY A 360 -12.22 -11.98 23.09
N PRO A 361 -13.49 -12.21 22.71
CA PRO A 361 -13.88 -12.60 21.37
C PRO A 361 -13.32 -11.66 20.29
N LEU A 362 -12.83 -12.22 19.19
CA LEU A 362 -12.39 -11.42 18.05
C LEU A 362 -13.59 -10.68 17.46
N ALA A 363 -13.50 -9.36 17.34
CA ALA A 363 -14.53 -8.56 16.68
C ALA A 363 -14.12 -8.32 15.21
N VAL A 364 -14.90 -8.84 14.27
CA VAL A 364 -14.74 -8.61 12.84
C VAL A 364 -15.84 -7.69 12.35
N SER A 365 -15.46 -6.52 11.83
CA SER A 365 -16.40 -5.49 11.38
C SER A 365 -16.23 -5.21 9.90
N ILE A 366 -17.33 -5.24 9.15
CA ILE A 366 -17.36 -4.73 7.78
C ILE A 366 -17.66 -3.24 7.83
N VAL A 367 -16.85 -2.45 7.14
CA VAL A 367 -17.03 -0.99 7.03
C VAL A 367 -17.49 -0.59 5.63
N LYS A 368 -18.13 0.58 5.54
CA LYS A 368 -18.64 1.13 4.28
C LYS A 368 -17.51 1.33 3.26
N PRO A 369 -17.77 1.10 1.96
CA PRO A 369 -16.82 1.44 0.90
C PRO A 369 -16.35 2.90 0.98
N GLY A 370 -15.06 3.13 0.70
CA GLY A 370 -14.43 4.45 0.77
C GLY A 370 -14.09 4.93 2.18
N SER A 371 -14.27 4.09 3.22
CA SER A 371 -13.91 4.46 4.60
C SER A 371 -12.42 4.70 4.77
N PHE A 372 -11.59 3.83 4.22
CA PHE A 372 -10.14 3.98 4.27
C PHE A 372 -9.62 5.10 3.36
N ASP A 373 -10.33 5.45 2.30
CA ASP A 373 -9.99 6.61 1.47
C ASP A 373 -10.25 7.92 2.22
N LYS A 374 -11.38 8.04 2.91
CA LYS A 374 -11.68 9.17 3.78
C LYS A 374 -10.67 9.29 4.93
N LEU A 375 -10.28 8.15 5.53
CA LEU A 375 -9.22 8.12 6.53
C LEU A 375 -7.89 8.62 5.98
N SER A 376 -7.54 8.24 4.77
CA SER A 376 -6.38 8.74 4.04
C SER A 376 -6.42 10.26 3.88
N GLN A 377 -7.55 10.81 3.49
CA GLN A 377 -7.74 12.24 3.32
C GLN A 377 -7.55 13.00 4.64
N VAL A 378 -8.18 12.54 5.71
CA VAL A 378 -8.01 13.13 7.07
C VAL A 378 -6.54 13.12 7.51
N ALA A 379 -5.82 12.03 7.26
CA ALA A 379 -4.40 11.94 7.60
C ALA A 379 -3.55 12.94 6.80
N ILE A 380 -3.86 13.13 5.52
CA ILE A 380 -3.16 14.08 4.63
C ILE A 380 -3.44 15.52 5.05
N GLU A 381 -4.69 15.86 5.35
CA GLU A 381 -5.09 17.16 5.88
C GLU A 381 -4.40 17.46 7.22
N SER A 382 -4.11 16.42 8.00
CA SER A 382 -3.33 16.51 9.25
C SER A 382 -1.81 16.55 9.04
N GLY A 383 -1.34 16.66 7.79
CA GLY A 383 0.08 16.85 7.44
C GLY A 383 0.84 15.60 7.02
N ALA A 384 0.16 14.46 6.84
CA ALA A 384 0.82 13.29 6.25
C ALA A 384 1.09 13.54 4.75
N PRO A 385 2.30 13.21 4.25
CA PRO A 385 2.59 13.37 2.82
C PRO A 385 1.70 12.44 1.98
N ALA A 386 0.92 13.02 1.09
CA ALA A 386 -0.03 12.30 0.24
C ALA A 386 0.61 11.15 -0.56
N SER A 387 1.77 11.43 -1.18
CA SER A 387 2.52 10.46 -2.00
C SER A 387 3.11 9.30 -1.21
N GLN A 388 3.14 9.37 0.13
CA GLN A 388 3.72 8.36 1.01
C GLN A 388 2.72 7.78 1.99
N TYR A 389 1.47 8.23 1.96
CA TYR A 389 0.46 7.68 2.85
C TYR A 389 0.21 6.20 2.55
N LYS A 390 0.26 5.41 3.59
CA LYS A 390 -0.15 4.00 3.61
C LYS A 390 -1.21 3.83 4.68
N PRO A 391 -2.33 3.18 4.39
CA PRO A 391 -3.28 2.80 5.44
C PRO A 391 -2.58 1.96 6.51
N PRO A 392 -2.67 2.33 7.79
CA PRO A 392 -2.08 1.53 8.86
C PRO A 392 -2.78 0.18 8.96
N LYS A 393 -2.02 -0.91 8.99
CA LYS A 393 -2.59 -2.25 9.21
C LYS A 393 -2.88 -2.50 10.70
N ILE A 394 -2.08 -1.90 11.57
CA ILE A 394 -2.30 -1.89 13.02
C ILE A 394 -2.53 -0.44 13.44
N ILE A 395 -3.76 -0.11 13.81
CA ILE A 395 -4.14 1.22 14.27
C ILE A 395 -3.72 1.36 15.74
N ARG A 396 -3.10 2.51 16.08
CA ARG A 396 -2.67 2.85 17.44
C ARG A 396 -3.26 4.17 17.93
N ASN A 397 -3.83 4.94 17.02
CA ASN A 397 -4.45 6.24 17.32
C ASN A 397 -5.96 6.06 17.52
N ARG A 398 -6.46 6.41 18.71
CA ARG A 398 -7.88 6.29 19.06
C ARG A 398 -8.79 7.12 18.14
N GLN A 399 -8.36 8.29 17.68
CA GLN A 399 -9.16 9.12 16.78
C GLN A 399 -9.42 8.42 15.42
N ILE A 400 -8.44 7.64 14.96
CA ILE A 400 -8.60 6.81 13.75
C ILE A 400 -9.63 5.71 13.99
N VAL A 401 -9.57 5.06 15.17
CA VAL A 401 -10.54 4.03 15.55
C VAL A 401 -11.95 4.63 15.63
N ASP A 402 -12.11 5.75 16.33
CA ASP A 402 -13.39 6.43 16.48
C ASP A 402 -14.00 6.86 15.12
N PHE A 403 -13.15 7.18 14.16
CA PHE A 403 -13.60 7.45 12.80
C PHE A 403 -14.08 6.17 12.11
N ILE A 404 -13.28 5.10 12.11
CA ILE A 404 -13.59 3.86 11.39
C ILE A 404 -14.80 3.15 11.99
N GLU A 405 -14.97 3.22 13.32
CA GLU A 405 -16.13 2.65 14.04
C GLU A 405 -17.46 3.29 13.61
N ARG A 406 -17.46 4.57 13.23
CA ARG A 406 -18.65 5.25 12.66
C ARG A 406 -19.00 4.77 11.25
N CYS A 407 -18.08 4.11 10.59
CA CYS A 407 -18.29 3.58 9.24
C CYS A 407 -18.75 2.12 9.23
N ILE A 408 -18.89 1.48 10.40
CA ILE A 408 -19.28 0.06 10.51
C ILE A 408 -20.69 -0.15 9.96
N VAL A 409 -20.84 -1.21 9.17
CA VAL A 409 -22.13 -1.73 8.67
C VAL A 409 -22.59 -2.88 9.56
N VAL A 410 -21.69 -3.82 9.85
CA VAL A 410 -21.98 -5.02 10.66
C VAL A 410 -20.74 -5.44 11.43
N THR A 411 -20.94 -5.92 12.64
CA THR A 411 -19.87 -6.52 13.47
C THR A 411 -20.30 -7.93 13.90
N VAL A 412 -19.36 -8.85 13.83
CA VAL A 412 -19.52 -10.21 14.32
C VAL A 412 -18.47 -10.47 15.38
N TYR A 413 -18.91 -11.04 16.50
CA TYR A 413 -18.03 -11.52 17.55
C TYR A 413 -17.83 -13.01 17.38
N LEU A 414 -16.58 -13.44 17.37
CA LEU A 414 -16.21 -14.83 17.19
C LEU A 414 -15.91 -15.42 18.55
N ASP A 415 -16.88 -16.20 19.03
CA ASP A 415 -16.69 -17.04 20.20
C ASP A 415 -15.89 -18.26 19.77
N GLY A 416 -14.68 -18.43 20.33
CA GLY A 416 -13.77 -19.51 19.99
C GLY A 416 -14.28 -20.89 20.36
#